data_0ed95438b402ebdd7a7baf7f3a75b637
#
_entry.id   0ed95438b402ebdd7a7baf7f3a75b637
#
_cell.length_a   1.000
_cell.length_b   1.000
_cell.length_c   1.000
_cell.angle_alpha   90.00
_cell.angle_beta   90.00
_cell.angle_gamma   90.00
#
_symmetry.space_group_name_H-M   'P 1'
#
loop_
_entity.id
_entity.type
_entity.pdbx_description
1 polymer ?
#
loop_
_entity_poly.entity_id
_entity_poly.type
_entity_poly.pdbx_seq_one_letter_code
_entity_poly.pdbx_strand_id
1 'polypeptide(L)'
;MSRNHQWFSQLPIKNINSYQPVSGGDINEAYQITADGKRYFIKVQPNHPADYFRHEINGLKALGQAVNTPTPLHNGVINGDAYLVLNWLDESTGSQADLGRAVARLHQQTNDQFGFIDNHQTKALVKDNSWNNSRTDFYVNQRLLPEVKVAADRGRWNRWREDHFQQMVKQFQQYYHGRDIKARLLHG
;
A
#
# COMPACT_ATOMS: atom_id res chain seq x y z
N MET A 1 -4.25 -21.26 -12.83
CA MET A 1 -3.93 -21.68 -14.22
C MET A 1 -2.96 -20.65 -14.80
N SER A 2 -1.91 -21.08 -15.50
CA SER A 2 -1.00 -20.14 -16.19
C SER A 2 -1.76 -19.40 -17.29
N ARG A 3 -1.63 -18.07 -17.35
CA ARG A 3 -2.24 -17.24 -18.41
C ARG A 3 -1.58 -17.53 -19.74
N ASN A 4 -2.37 -17.49 -20.81
CA ASN A 4 -1.91 -17.80 -22.17
C ASN A 4 -1.59 -16.50 -22.97
N HIS A 5 -1.02 -16.69 -24.14
CA HIS A 5 -0.67 -15.58 -25.06
C HIS A 5 -1.87 -14.68 -25.38
N GLN A 6 -3.07 -15.25 -25.55
CA GLN A 6 -4.28 -14.51 -25.85
C GLN A 6 -4.68 -13.51 -24.75
N TRP A 7 -4.38 -13.85 -23.49
CA TRP A 7 -4.61 -12.92 -22.36
C TRP A 7 -3.62 -11.76 -22.41
N PHE A 8 -2.32 -12.05 -22.58
CA PHE A 8 -1.28 -11.03 -22.62
C PHE A 8 -1.37 -10.10 -23.82
N SER A 9 -1.86 -10.58 -24.97
CA SER A 9 -2.04 -9.75 -26.18
C SER A 9 -3.11 -8.66 -26.03
N GLN A 10 -3.96 -8.71 -25.00
CA GLN A 10 -4.96 -7.68 -24.69
C GLN A 10 -4.39 -6.56 -23.82
N LEU A 11 -3.18 -6.70 -23.28
CA LEU A 11 -2.53 -5.62 -22.54
C LEU A 11 -2.25 -4.41 -23.46
N PRO A 12 -2.26 -3.18 -22.94
CA PRO A 12 -1.92 -1.97 -23.71
C PRO A 12 -0.40 -1.85 -23.93
N ILE A 13 0.25 -2.96 -24.26
CA ILE A 13 1.68 -3.09 -24.56
C ILE A 13 1.79 -3.71 -25.94
N LYS A 14 2.43 -3.00 -26.87
CA LYS A 14 2.67 -3.49 -28.23
C LYS A 14 3.88 -4.41 -28.29
N ASN A 15 3.91 -5.31 -29.28
CA ASN A 15 5.06 -6.14 -29.62
C ASN A 15 5.60 -6.95 -28.43
N ILE A 16 4.72 -7.64 -27.71
CA ILE A 16 5.12 -8.52 -26.61
C ILE A 16 5.92 -9.70 -27.21
N ASN A 17 7.20 -9.78 -26.86
CA ASN A 17 8.12 -10.81 -27.33
C ASN A 17 8.10 -12.05 -26.42
N SER A 18 8.00 -11.84 -25.11
CA SER A 18 7.97 -12.94 -24.13
C SER A 18 7.27 -12.53 -22.85
N TYR A 19 6.78 -13.52 -22.12
CA TYR A 19 6.24 -13.36 -20.78
C TYR A 19 6.61 -14.60 -19.95
N GLN A 20 6.88 -14.39 -18.68
CA GLN A 20 7.21 -15.44 -17.74
C GLN A 20 6.71 -15.09 -16.33
N PRO A 21 6.23 -16.09 -15.55
CA PRO A 21 5.88 -15.86 -14.17
C PRO A 21 7.13 -15.46 -13.37
N VAL A 22 6.96 -14.57 -12.38
CA VAL A 22 7.99 -14.23 -11.42
C VAL A 22 7.49 -14.52 -10.01
N SER A 23 8.38 -15.04 -9.17
CA SER A 23 8.09 -15.27 -7.75
C SER A 23 8.16 -13.95 -6.98
N GLY A 24 7.34 -13.79 -5.93
CA GLY A 24 7.44 -12.64 -5.02
C GLY A 24 6.12 -12.00 -4.59
N GLY A 25 4.98 -12.67 -4.76
CA GLY A 25 3.71 -12.17 -4.24
C GLY A 25 2.81 -13.30 -3.76
N ASP A 26 2.45 -13.27 -2.48
CA ASP A 26 1.57 -14.30 -1.89
C ASP A 26 0.08 -14.12 -2.27
N ILE A 27 -0.28 -12.99 -2.88
CA ILE A 27 -1.68 -12.61 -3.10
C ILE A 27 -2.02 -12.47 -4.59
N ASN A 28 -1.11 -11.90 -5.40
CA ASN A 28 -1.34 -11.63 -6.81
C ASN A 28 -0.46 -12.53 -7.68
N GLU A 29 -0.97 -12.93 -8.85
CA GLU A 29 -0.10 -13.49 -9.88
C GLU A 29 0.84 -12.37 -10.39
N ALA A 30 2.11 -12.70 -10.59
CA ALA A 30 3.11 -11.76 -11.08
C ALA A 30 3.84 -12.29 -12.31
N TYR A 31 4.10 -11.41 -13.27
CA TYR A 31 4.76 -11.74 -14.53
C TYR A 31 5.76 -10.67 -14.93
N GLN A 32 6.86 -11.12 -15.52
CA GLN A 32 7.74 -10.27 -16.32
C GLN A 32 7.31 -10.35 -17.78
N ILE A 33 7.19 -9.19 -18.43
CA ILE A 33 6.95 -9.11 -19.88
C ILE A 33 8.13 -8.38 -20.53
N THR A 34 8.56 -8.90 -21.69
CA THR A 34 9.51 -8.18 -22.57
C THR A 34 8.78 -7.77 -23.84
N ALA A 35 8.84 -6.49 -24.17
CA ALA A 35 8.25 -5.91 -25.37
C ALA A 35 9.13 -4.76 -25.88
N ASP A 36 9.46 -4.76 -27.18
CA ASP A 36 10.32 -3.74 -27.82
C ASP A 36 11.62 -3.47 -27.05
N GLY A 37 12.28 -4.52 -26.55
CA GLY A 37 13.52 -4.44 -25.78
C GLY A 37 13.36 -3.86 -24.35
N LYS A 38 12.15 -3.57 -23.90
CA LYS A 38 11.84 -3.10 -22.56
C LYS A 38 11.23 -4.22 -21.72
N ARG A 39 11.47 -4.16 -20.41
CA ARG A 39 10.86 -5.07 -19.46
C ARG A 39 9.76 -4.36 -18.65
N TYR A 40 8.71 -5.10 -18.34
CA TYR A 40 7.58 -4.65 -17.53
C TYR A 40 7.30 -5.68 -16.45
N PHE A 41 6.84 -5.21 -15.30
CA PHE A 41 6.31 -6.03 -14.22
C PHE A 41 4.79 -5.95 -14.23
N ILE A 42 4.12 -7.10 -14.30
CA ILE A 42 2.67 -7.17 -14.35
C ILE A 42 2.15 -7.89 -13.12
N LYS A 43 1.22 -7.25 -12.42
CA LYS A 43 0.43 -7.89 -11.37
C LYS A 43 -0.96 -8.18 -11.90
N VAL A 44 -1.49 -9.36 -11.55
CA VAL A 44 -2.84 -9.76 -11.94
C VAL A 44 -3.57 -10.33 -10.73
N GLN A 45 -4.79 -9.84 -10.52
CA GLN A 45 -5.70 -10.39 -9.52
C GLN A 45 -6.94 -10.95 -10.19
N PRO A 46 -7.12 -12.28 -10.17
CA PRO A 46 -8.26 -12.93 -10.77
C PRO A 46 -9.60 -12.49 -10.15
N ASN A 47 -10.63 -12.33 -11.00
CA ASN A 47 -11.99 -12.02 -10.59
C ASN A 47 -12.14 -10.75 -9.73
N HIS A 48 -11.38 -9.69 -10.06
CA HIS A 48 -11.45 -8.41 -9.38
C HIS A 48 -11.65 -7.25 -10.36
N PRO A 49 -12.30 -6.14 -9.92
CA PRO A 49 -12.54 -4.97 -10.75
C PRO A 49 -11.26 -4.15 -10.98
N ALA A 50 -11.30 -3.22 -11.95
CA ALA A 50 -10.16 -2.39 -12.36
C ALA A 50 -9.55 -1.56 -11.22
N ASP A 51 -10.35 -1.19 -10.21
CA ASP A 51 -9.92 -0.37 -9.08
C ASP A 51 -9.25 -1.17 -7.96
N TYR A 52 -9.12 -2.49 -8.10
CA TYR A 52 -8.44 -3.34 -7.13
C TYR A 52 -7.03 -2.83 -6.78
N PHE A 53 -6.28 -2.37 -7.78
CA PHE A 53 -4.92 -1.84 -7.59
C PHE A 53 -4.86 -0.35 -7.27
N ARG A 54 -6.00 0.35 -7.10
CA ARG A 54 -6.03 1.80 -6.87
C ARG A 54 -5.16 2.24 -5.69
N HIS A 55 -5.27 1.54 -4.56
CA HIS A 55 -4.48 1.87 -3.36
C HIS A 55 -2.98 1.70 -3.61
N GLU A 56 -2.56 0.62 -4.27
CA GLU A 56 -1.16 0.38 -4.63
C GLU A 56 -0.65 1.45 -5.60
N ILE A 57 -1.43 1.82 -6.61
CA ILE A 57 -1.09 2.88 -7.56
C ILE A 57 -0.88 4.22 -6.84
N ASN A 58 -1.79 4.58 -5.94
CA ASN A 58 -1.68 5.82 -5.17
C ASN A 58 -0.49 5.80 -4.20
N GLY A 59 -0.24 4.66 -3.56
CA GLY A 59 0.94 4.45 -2.72
C GLY A 59 2.25 4.61 -3.50
N LEU A 60 2.39 3.93 -4.65
CA LEU A 60 3.59 4.04 -5.50
C LEU A 60 3.81 5.47 -6.01
N LYS A 61 2.75 6.18 -6.39
CA LYS A 61 2.85 7.59 -6.81
C LYS A 61 3.31 8.50 -5.67
N ALA A 62 2.79 8.28 -4.46
CA ALA A 62 3.19 9.07 -3.30
C ALA A 62 4.65 8.80 -2.89
N LEU A 63 5.04 7.53 -2.80
CA LEU A 63 6.41 7.12 -2.47
C LEU A 63 7.41 7.56 -3.53
N GLY A 64 7.03 7.49 -4.82
CA GLY A 64 7.86 7.87 -5.96
C GLY A 64 8.27 9.34 -5.99
N GLN A 65 7.64 10.20 -5.20
CA GLN A 65 8.07 11.60 -5.04
C GLN A 65 9.37 11.75 -4.23
N ALA A 66 9.70 10.77 -3.41
CA ALA A 66 10.85 10.84 -2.51
C ALA A 66 11.91 9.76 -2.79
N VAL A 67 11.49 8.61 -3.28
CA VAL A 67 12.35 7.44 -3.49
C VAL A 67 12.05 6.77 -4.83
N ASN A 68 13.01 6.02 -5.36
CA ASN A 68 12.79 5.24 -6.57
C ASN A 68 11.82 4.08 -6.29
N THR A 69 10.69 4.08 -6.98
CA THR A 69 9.66 3.05 -6.90
C THR A 69 9.26 2.60 -8.30
N PRO A 70 8.68 1.40 -8.46
CA PRO A 70 8.05 1.05 -9.70
C PRO A 70 6.96 2.07 -10.09
N THR A 71 6.97 2.50 -11.35
CA THR A 71 6.02 3.48 -11.87
C THR A 71 4.80 2.76 -12.45
N PRO A 72 3.57 3.05 -11.97
CA PRO A 72 2.35 2.56 -12.59
C PRO A 72 2.18 3.15 -14.01
N LEU A 73 2.11 2.27 -15.01
CA LEU A 73 1.99 2.64 -16.42
C LEU A 73 0.56 2.46 -16.91
N HIS A 74 -0.04 1.30 -16.65
CA HIS A 74 -1.40 0.97 -17.05
C HIS A 74 -2.08 0.11 -15.98
N ASN A 75 -3.39 0.22 -15.89
CA ASN A 75 -4.22 -0.70 -15.12
C ASN A 75 -5.58 -0.87 -15.81
N GLY A 76 -6.25 -1.97 -15.52
CA GLY A 76 -7.56 -2.26 -16.10
C GLY A 76 -8.04 -3.65 -15.78
N VAL A 77 -8.95 -4.17 -16.62
CA VAL A 77 -9.50 -5.52 -16.52
C VAL A 77 -9.39 -6.23 -17.87
N ILE A 78 -8.95 -7.47 -17.86
CA ILE A 78 -8.96 -8.38 -18.99
C ILE A 78 -9.68 -9.66 -18.57
N ASN A 79 -10.78 -9.99 -19.26
CA ASN A 79 -11.60 -11.19 -19.00
C ASN A 79 -12.03 -11.34 -17.51
N GLY A 80 -12.33 -10.22 -16.83
CA GLY A 80 -12.72 -10.20 -15.42
C GLY A 80 -11.57 -10.16 -14.43
N ASP A 81 -10.32 -10.16 -14.87
CA ASP A 81 -9.13 -10.12 -14.03
C ASP A 81 -8.52 -8.73 -14.01
N ALA A 82 -8.40 -8.12 -12.83
CA ALA A 82 -7.70 -6.86 -12.68
C ALA A 82 -6.21 -7.03 -12.99
N TYR A 83 -5.61 -6.04 -13.65
CA TYR A 83 -4.17 -6.00 -13.88
C TYR A 83 -3.57 -4.63 -13.57
N LEU A 84 -2.29 -4.63 -13.21
CA LEU A 84 -1.45 -3.45 -13.05
C LEU A 84 -0.13 -3.68 -13.77
N VAL A 85 0.21 -2.77 -14.70
CA VAL A 85 1.49 -2.74 -15.40
C VAL A 85 2.40 -1.72 -14.74
N LEU A 86 3.58 -2.14 -14.38
CA LEU A 86 4.65 -1.32 -13.82
C LEU A 86 5.88 -1.38 -14.74
N ASN A 87 6.72 -0.34 -14.72
CA ASN A 87 8.06 -0.49 -15.28
C ASN A 87 8.84 -1.53 -14.48
N TRP A 88 9.76 -2.20 -15.16
CA TRP A 88 10.71 -3.10 -14.49
C TRP A 88 11.79 -2.27 -13.80
N LEU A 89 12.13 -2.65 -12.58
CA LEU A 89 13.32 -2.15 -11.88
C LEU A 89 14.34 -3.26 -11.79
N ASP A 90 15.57 -2.97 -12.21
CA ASP A 90 16.68 -3.89 -12.05
C ASP A 90 17.17 -3.89 -10.60
N GLU A 91 17.43 -5.07 -10.09
CA GLU A 91 18.10 -5.20 -8.81
C GLU A 91 19.52 -4.64 -8.91
N SER A 92 19.91 -3.89 -7.92
CA SER A 92 21.26 -3.35 -7.79
C SER A 92 21.76 -3.46 -6.36
N THR A 93 23.05 -3.53 -6.19
CA THR A 93 23.67 -3.47 -4.87
C THR A 93 23.59 -2.05 -4.34
N GLY A 94 23.07 -1.89 -3.14
CA GLY A 94 23.00 -0.62 -2.42
C GLY A 94 23.66 -0.72 -1.04
N SER A 95 23.97 0.42 -0.44
CA SER A 95 24.45 0.45 0.93
C SER A 95 23.29 0.66 1.93
N GLN A 96 23.45 0.17 3.15
CA GLN A 96 22.51 0.44 4.25
C GLN A 96 22.39 1.95 4.51
N ALA A 97 23.47 2.70 4.29
CA ALA A 97 23.45 4.16 4.41
C ALA A 97 22.58 4.82 3.34
N ASP A 98 22.57 4.31 2.10
CA ASP A 98 21.70 4.80 1.03
C ASP A 98 20.23 4.49 1.33
N LEU A 99 19.96 3.29 1.84
CA LEU A 99 18.61 2.92 2.30
C LEU A 99 18.14 3.87 3.42
N GLY A 100 18.96 4.09 4.43
CA GLY A 100 18.65 5.03 5.52
C GLY A 100 18.37 6.45 5.02
N ARG A 101 19.16 6.95 4.07
CA ARG A 101 18.93 8.25 3.42
C ARG A 101 17.62 8.28 2.63
N ALA A 102 17.29 7.21 1.93
CA ALA A 102 16.04 7.09 1.19
C ALA A 102 14.83 7.13 2.12
N VAL A 103 14.84 6.37 3.21
CA VAL A 103 13.79 6.38 4.25
C VAL A 103 13.68 7.77 4.89
N ALA A 104 14.80 8.42 5.18
CA ALA A 104 14.79 9.77 5.73
C ALA A 104 14.12 10.79 4.78
N ARG A 105 14.44 10.75 3.47
CA ARG A 105 13.77 11.60 2.46
C ARG A 105 12.27 11.32 2.41
N LEU A 106 11.87 10.06 2.49
CA LEU A 106 10.46 9.68 2.52
C LEU A 106 9.74 10.30 3.71
N HIS A 107 10.31 10.16 4.91
CA HIS A 107 9.73 10.70 6.14
C HIS A 107 9.82 12.25 6.24
N GLN A 108 10.52 12.91 5.33
CA GLN A 108 10.49 14.38 5.19
C GLN A 108 9.26 14.87 4.42
N GLN A 109 8.58 13.99 3.66
CA GLN A 109 7.33 14.35 3.00
C GLN A 109 6.25 14.57 4.05
N THR A 110 5.68 15.77 4.09
CA THR A 110 4.68 16.19 5.08
C THR A 110 3.34 16.47 4.42
N ASN A 111 2.29 16.38 5.22
CA ASN A 111 0.94 16.83 4.87
C ASN A 111 0.36 17.62 6.05
N ASP A 112 -0.62 18.47 5.77
CA ASP A 112 -1.32 19.25 6.80
C ASP A 112 -2.28 18.38 7.62
N GLN A 113 -2.71 17.22 7.09
CA GLN A 113 -3.63 16.29 7.72
C GLN A 113 -3.03 14.90 7.81
N PHE A 114 -3.44 14.14 8.83
CA PHE A 114 -3.18 12.72 8.99
C PHE A 114 -4.20 11.93 8.18
N GLY A 115 -3.74 10.93 7.43
CA GLY A 115 -4.59 10.13 6.56
C GLY A 115 -3.91 9.78 5.26
N PHE A 116 -4.71 9.34 4.29
CA PHE A 116 -4.27 9.08 2.93
C PHE A 116 -5.45 9.25 1.97
N ILE A 117 -5.14 9.38 0.66
CA ILE A 117 -6.14 9.66 -0.38
C ILE A 117 -7.23 8.59 -0.51
N ASP A 118 -6.97 7.38 -0.05
CA ASP A 118 -7.91 6.27 -0.06
C ASP A 118 -7.77 5.34 1.14
N ASN A 119 -8.85 4.63 1.43
CA ASN A 119 -8.85 3.58 2.44
C ASN A 119 -8.20 2.31 1.90
N HIS A 120 -7.63 1.52 2.78
CA HIS A 120 -7.02 0.24 2.43
C HIS A 120 -7.68 -0.91 3.19
N GLN A 121 -8.09 -1.94 2.45
CA GLN A 121 -8.63 -3.15 3.06
C GLN A 121 -7.56 -4.24 3.12
N THR A 122 -7.27 -4.70 4.33
CA THR A 122 -6.41 -5.86 4.57
C THR A 122 -7.26 -6.99 5.14
N LYS A 123 -7.43 -8.10 4.39
CA LYS A 123 -8.19 -9.28 4.84
C LYS A 123 -9.51 -8.95 5.58
N ALA A 124 -9.46 -8.82 6.90
CA ALA A 124 -10.63 -8.62 7.77
C ALA A 124 -10.80 -7.16 8.26
N LEU A 125 -9.86 -6.26 7.97
CA LEU A 125 -9.88 -4.90 8.50
C LEU A 125 -9.78 -3.87 7.39
N VAL A 126 -10.69 -2.90 7.40
CA VAL A 126 -10.58 -1.68 6.60
C VAL A 126 -9.78 -0.66 7.40
N LYS A 127 -8.61 -0.27 6.90
CA LYS A 127 -7.87 0.87 7.43
C LYS A 127 -8.53 2.15 6.91
N ASP A 128 -9.26 2.83 7.77
CA ASP A 128 -9.81 4.14 7.46
C ASP A 128 -8.67 5.17 7.41
N ASN A 129 -8.48 5.74 6.22
CA ASN A 129 -7.47 6.76 5.94
C ASN A 129 -8.11 8.13 5.72
N SER A 130 -9.36 8.33 6.08
CA SER A 130 -10.01 9.64 6.02
C SER A 130 -9.14 10.71 6.70
N TRP A 131 -9.04 11.87 6.07
CA TRP A 131 -8.20 12.96 6.54
C TRP A 131 -8.64 13.48 7.91
N ASN A 132 -7.67 13.69 8.80
CA ASN A 132 -7.90 14.16 10.16
C ASN A 132 -6.85 15.20 10.55
N ASN A 133 -7.28 16.31 11.13
CA ASN A 133 -6.38 17.36 11.60
C ASN A 133 -5.68 17.01 12.92
N SER A 134 -6.22 16.08 13.68
CA SER A 134 -5.70 15.66 14.97
C SER A 134 -4.95 14.33 14.83
N ARG A 135 -3.65 14.33 15.12
CA ARG A 135 -2.87 13.10 15.22
C ARG A 135 -3.47 12.10 16.21
N THR A 136 -3.89 12.60 17.35
CA THR A 136 -4.40 11.77 18.43
C THR A 136 -5.71 11.11 18.03
N ASP A 137 -6.64 11.90 17.47
CA ASP A 137 -7.93 11.37 17.04
C ASP A 137 -7.78 10.40 15.86
N PHE A 138 -6.91 10.73 14.90
CA PHE A 138 -6.59 9.82 13.80
C PHE A 138 -6.07 8.47 14.33
N TYR A 139 -5.10 8.52 15.24
CA TYR A 139 -4.48 7.29 15.74
C TYR A 139 -5.43 6.47 16.62
N VAL A 140 -6.15 7.10 17.52
CA VAL A 140 -7.08 6.42 18.42
C VAL A 140 -8.27 5.87 17.63
N ASN A 141 -8.96 6.71 16.87
CA ASN A 141 -10.24 6.35 16.26
C ASN A 141 -10.07 5.50 14.99
N GLN A 142 -9.03 5.78 14.17
CA GLN A 142 -8.86 5.16 12.86
C GLN A 142 -7.79 4.04 12.86
N ARG A 143 -7.08 3.84 13.96
CA ARG A 143 -6.07 2.77 14.08
C ARG A 143 -6.33 1.84 15.27
N LEU A 144 -6.48 2.38 16.47
CA LEU A 144 -6.58 1.56 17.68
C LEU A 144 -7.99 0.99 17.90
N LEU A 145 -9.03 1.82 17.86
CA LEU A 145 -10.39 1.37 18.12
C LEU A 145 -10.89 0.29 17.15
N PRO A 146 -10.60 0.31 15.84
CA PRO A 146 -10.96 -0.79 14.95
C PRO A 146 -10.34 -2.14 15.38
N GLU A 147 -9.08 -2.14 15.84
CA GLU A 147 -8.41 -3.36 16.34
C GLU A 147 -9.00 -3.84 17.66
N VAL A 148 -9.35 -2.91 18.56
CA VAL A 148 -10.07 -3.22 19.80
C VAL A 148 -11.40 -3.90 19.48
N LYS A 149 -12.14 -3.35 18.51
CA LYS A 149 -13.42 -3.94 18.07
C LYS A 149 -13.23 -5.38 17.56
N VAL A 150 -12.24 -5.61 16.70
CA VAL A 150 -11.93 -6.98 16.21
C VAL A 150 -11.58 -7.92 17.36
N ALA A 151 -10.81 -7.44 18.35
CA ALA A 151 -10.48 -8.25 19.53
C ALA A 151 -11.71 -8.56 20.39
N ALA A 152 -12.61 -7.58 20.54
CA ALA A 152 -13.86 -7.75 21.27
C ALA A 152 -14.82 -8.73 20.57
N ASP A 153 -15.01 -8.59 19.26
CA ASP A 153 -15.86 -9.47 18.45
C ASP A 153 -15.37 -10.94 18.50
N ARG A 154 -14.07 -11.15 18.75
CA ARG A 154 -13.45 -12.47 18.92
C ARG A 154 -13.44 -12.95 20.38
N GLY A 155 -14.09 -12.26 21.30
CA GLY A 155 -14.11 -12.59 22.74
C GLY A 155 -12.75 -12.45 23.43
N ARG A 156 -11.81 -11.70 22.84
CA ARG A 156 -10.44 -11.50 23.37
C ARG A 156 -10.27 -10.15 24.07
N TRP A 157 -11.37 -9.43 24.33
CA TRP A 157 -11.37 -8.15 25.01
C TRP A 157 -12.14 -8.27 26.32
N ASN A 158 -11.53 -7.88 27.45
CA ASN A 158 -12.12 -7.94 28.77
C ASN A 158 -11.96 -6.60 29.50
N ARG A 159 -12.56 -6.49 30.70
CA ARG A 159 -12.56 -5.26 31.49
C ARG A 159 -11.15 -4.77 31.83
N TRP A 160 -10.26 -5.67 32.20
CA TRP A 160 -8.87 -5.32 32.51
C TRP A 160 -8.18 -4.66 31.30
N ARG A 161 -8.34 -5.21 30.11
CA ARG A 161 -7.79 -4.63 28.86
C ARG A 161 -8.41 -3.29 28.54
N GLU A 162 -9.72 -3.15 28.72
CA GLU A 162 -10.44 -1.88 28.50
C GLU A 162 -9.89 -0.78 29.42
N ASP A 163 -9.78 -1.04 30.73
CA ASP A 163 -9.29 -0.05 31.70
C ASP A 163 -7.87 0.40 31.37
N HIS A 164 -6.97 -0.52 30.98
CA HIS A 164 -5.60 -0.19 30.58
C HIS A 164 -5.54 0.54 29.24
N PHE A 165 -6.39 0.17 28.30
CA PHE A 165 -6.51 0.86 27.01
C PHE A 165 -6.95 2.31 27.22
N GLN A 166 -7.94 2.56 28.05
CA GLN A 166 -8.42 3.91 28.35
C GLN A 166 -7.35 4.75 29.06
N GLN A 167 -6.58 4.16 29.97
CA GLN A 167 -5.44 4.82 30.60
C GLN A 167 -4.36 5.18 29.56
N MET A 168 -4.02 4.25 28.68
CA MET A 168 -3.06 4.49 27.59
C MET A 168 -3.53 5.61 26.67
N VAL A 169 -4.80 5.61 26.25
CA VAL A 169 -5.39 6.68 25.40
C VAL A 169 -5.29 8.03 26.10
N LYS A 170 -5.62 8.10 27.40
CA LYS A 170 -5.52 9.34 28.17
C LYS A 170 -4.06 9.86 28.22
N GLN A 171 -3.09 8.98 28.49
CA GLN A 171 -1.67 9.36 28.52
C GLN A 171 -1.19 9.80 27.13
N PHE A 172 -1.62 9.11 26.08
CA PHE A 172 -1.30 9.46 24.70
C PHE A 172 -1.85 10.85 24.34
N GLN A 173 -3.10 11.14 24.71
CA GLN A 173 -3.72 12.46 24.50
C GLN A 173 -2.98 13.56 25.26
N GLN A 174 -2.65 13.32 26.53
CA GLN A 174 -1.89 14.27 27.36
C GLN A 174 -0.49 14.54 26.80
N TYR A 175 0.21 13.50 26.36
CA TYR A 175 1.55 13.62 25.80
C TYR A 175 1.58 14.49 24.53
N TYR A 176 0.55 14.37 23.67
CA TYR A 176 0.49 15.12 22.42
C TYR A 176 -0.26 16.45 22.53
N HIS A 177 -0.88 16.74 23.67
CA HIS A 177 -1.61 18.00 23.86
C HIS A 177 -0.68 19.21 23.67
N GLY A 178 -1.10 20.16 22.81
CA GLY A 178 -0.35 21.38 22.51
C GLY A 178 0.95 21.21 21.71
N ARG A 179 1.26 19.97 21.26
CA ARG A 179 2.43 19.74 20.40
C ARG A 179 2.07 19.92 18.93
N ASP A 180 2.85 20.73 18.22
CA ASP A 180 2.77 20.83 16.76
C ASP A 180 3.44 19.59 16.12
N ILE A 181 2.62 18.65 15.67
CA ILE A 181 3.08 17.42 15.03
C ILE A 181 2.55 17.38 13.60
N LYS A 182 3.46 17.46 12.65
CA LYS A 182 3.12 17.32 11.22
C LYS A 182 2.95 15.87 10.82
N ALA A 183 1.93 15.61 10.02
CA ALA A 183 1.76 14.32 9.36
C ALA A 183 2.94 14.07 8.41
N ARG A 184 3.42 12.82 8.37
CA ARG A 184 4.53 12.41 7.52
C ARG A 184 4.16 11.17 6.75
N LEU A 185 4.64 11.08 5.51
CA LEU A 185 4.42 9.89 4.70
C LEU A 185 5.17 8.72 5.32
N LEU A 186 4.44 7.65 5.58
CA LEU A 186 4.98 6.38 6.08
C LEU A 186 4.89 5.34 4.96
N HIS A 187 5.82 4.38 4.97
CA HIS A 187 5.72 3.13 4.22
C HIS A 187 5.20 2.03 5.15
N GLY A 188 4.46 1.08 4.62
CA GLY A 188 3.89 -0.04 5.37
C GLY A 188 4.42 -1.38 4.94
#